data_2cda02714a866b234a082dc4d8ad5d8a
#
_entry.id   2cda02714a866b234a082dc4d8ad5d8a
#
_cell.length_a   1.000
_cell.length_b   1.000
_cell.length_c   1.000
_cell.angle_alpha   90.00
_cell.angle_beta   90.00
_cell.angle_gamma   90.00
#
_symmetry.space_group_name_H-M   'P 1'
#
loop_
_entity.id
_entity.type
_entity.pdbx_description
1 polymer ?
#
loop_
_entity_poly.entity_id
_entity_poly.type
_entity_poly.pdbx_seq_one_letter_code
_entity_poly.pdbx_strand_id
1 'polypeptide(L)'
;LNSLSFHSEMESESSFPSGFVNLKIEEGKWKDEYFDSGTLDISFSKNRMVVENCHFKSGEDYLLISGSWLSKNKYKIDRLQSAYRDNYLVNAKPIYIIYRDTTVSIEPFEIHINDGIMDGILTIGSFSEGRLKMSNFDANVITQFIDNKYLDLSGIIFGELGFNASNNSPIYDIDIALK
;
A
#
# COMPACT_ATOMS: atom_id res chain seq x y z
N LEU A 1 -20.30 -11.32 7.49
CA LEU A 1 -20.62 -9.89 7.55
C LEU A 1 -21.83 -9.72 8.45
N ASN A 2 -21.68 -9.11 9.62
CA ASN A 2 -22.77 -8.95 10.58
C ASN A 2 -23.53 -7.64 10.34
N SER A 3 -22.85 -6.58 9.98
CA SER A 3 -23.51 -5.35 9.53
C SER A 3 -22.73 -4.64 8.43
N LEU A 4 -23.46 -3.98 7.56
CA LEU A 4 -22.94 -3.08 6.53
C LEU A 4 -23.81 -1.83 6.55
N SER A 5 -23.21 -0.70 6.88
CA SER A 5 -23.87 0.60 6.74
C SER A 5 -23.23 1.40 5.60
N PHE A 6 -24.08 2.01 4.81
CA PHE A 6 -23.70 2.87 3.71
C PHE A 6 -24.41 4.19 3.83
N HIS A 7 -23.67 5.28 3.79
CA HIS A 7 -24.20 6.63 3.74
C HIS A 7 -23.56 7.38 2.58
N SER A 8 -24.35 8.04 1.75
CA SER A 8 -23.85 8.88 0.68
C SER A 8 -24.70 10.13 0.53
N GLU A 9 -24.06 11.26 0.33
CA GLU A 9 -24.70 12.50 -0.08
C GLU A 9 -24.08 12.97 -1.39
N MET A 10 -24.91 13.40 -2.33
CA MET A 10 -24.50 13.92 -3.62
C MET A 10 -25.24 15.21 -3.93
N GLU A 11 -24.48 16.25 -4.24
CA GLU A 11 -24.99 17.51 -4.75
C GLU A 11 -24.73 17.59 -6.26
N SER A 12 -25.78 17.84 -7.05
CA SER A 12 -25.71 17.82 -8.50
C SER A 12 -25.98 19.19 -9.16
N GLU A 13 -25.63 20.28 -8.50
CA GLU A 13 -25.80 21.63 -9.07
C GLU A 13 -24.81 21.98 -10.20
N SER A 14 -23.87 21.11 -10.50
CA SER A 14 -22.85 21.29 -11.55
C SER A 14 -22.73 20.06 -12.44
N SER A 15 -22.11 20.22 -13.60
CA SER A 15 -21.79 19.12 -14.51
C SER A 15 -20.90 18.01 -13.90
N PHE A 16 -20.43 18.19 -12.67
CA PHE A 16 -19.71 17.18 -11.88
C PHE A 16 -20.34 17.13 -10.49
N PRO A 17 -20.79 15.95 -10.03
CA PRO A 17 -21.31 15.81 -8.69
C PRO A 17 -20.19 16.06 -7.67
N SER A 18 -20.55 16.71 -6.57
CA SER A 18 -19.75 16.75 -5.35
C SER A 18 -20.50 16.01 -4.25
N GLY A 19 -19.76 15.43 -3.32
CA GLY A 19 -20.40 14.71 -2.23
C GLY A 19 -19.42 13.85 -1.45
N PHE A 20 -19.98 12.96 -0.65
CA PHE A 20 -19.19 12.00 0.10
C PHE A 20 -19.84 10.62 0.12
N VAL A 21 -19.03 9.62 0.40
CA VAL A 21 -19.44 8.25 0.67
C VAL A 21 -18.79 7.83 1.98
N ASN A 22 -19.60 7.33 2.89
CA ASN A 22 -19.18 6.69 4.11
C ASN A 22 -19.64 5.23 4.08
N LEU A 23 -18.72 4.31 4.22
CA LEU A 23 -18.98 2.88 4.35
C LEU A 23 -18.45 2.41 5.69
N LYS A 24 -19.29 1.75 6.45
CA LYS A 24 -18.90 1.09 7.70
C LYS A 24 -19.29 -0.38 7.65
N ILE A 25 -18.36 -1.21 8.03
CA ILE A 25 -18.51 -2.67 8.11
C ILE A 25 -18.20 -3.06 9.54
N GLU A 26 -19.08 -3.85 10.15
CA GLU A 26 -18.87 -4.44 11.47
C GLU A 26 -18.81 -5.94 11.32
N GLU A 27 -17.73 -6.53 11.80
CA GLU A 27 -17.45 -7.95 11.75
C GLU A 27 -17.61 -8.58 10.36
N GLY A 28 -16.54 -8.79 9.69
CA GLY A 28 -16.52 -9.39 8.36
C GLY A 28 -15.52 -10.52 8.24
N LYS A 29 -15.62 -11.24 7.11
CA LYS A 29 -14.65 -12.24 6.72
C LYS A 29 -14.28 -12.05 5.26
N TRP A 30 -12.98 -12.03 4.98
CA TRP A 30 -12.45 -12.02 3.63
C TRP A 30 -11.55 -13.24 3.45
N LYS A 31 -11.98 -14.20 2.62
CA LYS A 31 -11.37 -15.54 2.54
C LYS A 31 -11.40 -16.20 3.92
N ASP A 32 -10.23 -16.42 4.52
CA ASP A 32 -10.10 -17.06 5.84
C ASP A 32 -9.75 -16.07 6.96
N GLU A 33 -9.54 -14.79 6.62
CA GLU A 33 -9.21 -13.73 7.57
C GLU A 33 -10.48 -13.03 8.08
N TYR A 34 -10.58 -12.87 9.39
CA TYR A 34 -11.63 -12.13 10.07
C TYR A 34 -11.19 -10.71 10.34
N PHE A 35 -12.10 -9.76 10.25
CA PHE A 35 -11.88 -8.39 10.69
C PHE A 35 -13.05 -7.91 11.56
N ASP A 36 -12.71 -7.13 12.60
CA ASP A 36 -13.68 -6.63 13.58
C ASP A 36 -14.42 -5.42 13.04
N SER A 37 -13.75 -4.57 12.31
CA SER A 37 -14.34 -3.38 11.73
C SER A 37 -13.62 -2.89 10.49
N GLY A 38 -14.37 -2.21 9.63
CA GLY A 38 -13.86 -1.50 8.48
C GLY A 38 -14.60 -0.19 8.29
N THR A 39 -13.87 0.88 7.97
CA THR A 39 -14.44 2.17 7.58
C THR A 39 -13.79 2.66 6.30
N LEU A 40 -14.58 3.28 5.43
CA LEU A 40 -14.10 3.94 4.23
C LEU A 40 -14.85 5.25 4.05
N ASP A 41 -14.12 6.35 4.14
CA ASP A 41 -14.62 7.70 3.96
C ASP A 41 -14.01 8.30 2.70
N ILE A 42 -14.84 8.63 1.73
CA ILE A 42 -14.44 9.24 0.47
C ILE A 42 -15.20 10.54 0.27
N SER A 43 -14.48 11.61 0.00
CA SER A 43 -15.05 12.85 -0.52
C SER A 43 -14.67 13.04 -1.99
N PHE A 44 -15.58 13.64 -2.76
CA PHE A 44 -15.32 13.94 -4.17
C PHE A 44 -15.93 15.30 -4.55
N SER A 45 -15.23 15.99 -5.41
CA SER A 45 -15.63 17.26 -5.98
C SER A 45 -15.04 17.38 -7.38
N LYS A 46 -15.54 18.29 -8.18
CA LYS A 46 -15.29 18.51 -9.62
C LYS A 46 -14.07 17.82 -10.28
N ASN A 47 -12.91 17.80 -9.66
CA ASN A 47 -11.68 17.19 -10.20
C ASN A 47 -10.85 16.50 -9.12
N ARG A 48 -11.42 16.25 -7.96
CA ARG A 48 -10.69 15.72 -6.81
C ARG A 48 -11.52 14.64 -6.14
N MET A 49 -10.89 13.51 -5.91
CA MET A 49 -11.38 12.47 -5.01
C MET A 49 -10.36 12.27 -3.90
N VAL A 50 -10.82 12.26 -2.69
CA VAL A 50 -10.00 12.07 -1.51
C VAL A 50 -10.53 10.88 -0.72
N VAL A 51 -9.66 9.96 -0.42
CA VAL A 51 -9.89 8.94 0.60
C VAL A 51 -9.42 9.56 1.92
N GLU A 52 -10.38 10.09 2.68
CA GLU A 52 -10.09 10.73 3.98
C GLU A 52 -9.61 9.69 4.99
N ASN A 53 -10.26 8.52 4.95
CA ASN A 53 -9.96 7.42 5.84
C ASN A 53 -10.36 6.10 5.19
N CYS A 54 -9.45 5.15 5.18
CA CYS A 54 -9.71 3.75 4.91
C CYS A 54 -9.04 2.96 6.03
N HIS A 55 -9.82 2.43 6.95
CA HIS A 55 -9.33 1.79 8.16
C HIS A 55 -9.97 0.42 8.32
N PHE A 56 -9.16 -0.62 8.41
CA PHE A 56 -9.57 -1.97 8.76
C PHE A 56 -8.86 -2.42 10.01
N LYS A 57 -9.56 -3.15 10.87
CA LYS A 57 -9.03 -3.65 12.14
C LYS A 57 -9.44 -5.10 12.37
N SER A 58 -8.50 -5.89 12.90
CA SER A 58 -8.70 -7.27 13.34
C SER A 58 -7.82 -7.55 14.56
N GLY A 59 -8.42 -7.59 15.76
CA GLY A 59 -7.66 -7.68 17.00
C GLY A 59 -6.72 -6.49 17.18
N GLU A 60 -5.43 -6.77 17.32
CA GLU A 60 -4.36 -5.75 17.37
C GLU A 60 -3.88 -5.32 15.98
N ASP A 61 -4.19 -6.11 14.95
CA ASP A 61 -3.81 -5.83 13.58
C ASP A 61 -4.70 -4.74 12.97
N TYR A 62 -4.10 -3.86 12.19
CA TYR A 62 -4.85 -2.83 11.46
C TYR A 62 -4.16 -2.39 10.18
N LEU A 63 -4.95 -1.84 9.27
CA LEU A 63 -4.51 -1.13 8.08
C LEU A 63 -5.23 0.22 8.02
N LEU A 64 -4.46 1.30 7.85
CA LEU A 64 -4.98 2.66 7.68
C LEU A 64 -4.36 3.29 6.45
N ILE A 65 -5.21 3.77 5.55
CA ILE A 65 -4.81 4.45 4.32
C ILE A 65 -5.60 5.74 4.19
N SER A 66 -4.91 6.83 3.81
CA SER A 66 -5.57 8.03 3.29
C SER A 66 -4.78 8.58 2.10
N GLY A 67 -5.47 9.34 1.25
CA GLY A 67 -4.83 9.84 0.05
C GLY A 67 -5.79 10.52 -0.90
N SER A 68 -5.31 10.87 -2.09
CA SER A 68 -6.12 11.61 -3.05
C SER A 68 -5.78 11.29 -4.50
N TRP A 69 -6.78 11.41 -5.35
CA TRP A 69 -6.65 11.46 -6.79
C TRP A 69 -6.19 12.85 -7.20
N LEU A 70 -4.97 12.99 -7.70
CA LEU A 70 -4.43 14.27 -8.15
C LEU A 70 -4.80 14.58 -9.60
N SER A 71 -4.94 13.52 -10.42
CA SER A 71 -5.35 13.60 -11.81
C SER A 71 -5.88 12.24 -12.27
N LYS A 72 -6.37 12.13 -13.51
CA LYS A 72 -6.91 10.89 -14.08
C LYS A 72 -5.99 9.67 -13.91
N ASN A 73 -4.69 9.90 -13.84
CA ASN A 73 -3.69 8.83 -13.82
C ASN A 73 -2.65 8.97 -12.70
N LYS A 74 -2.85 9.89 -11.75
CA LYS A 74 -1.92 10.08 -10.63
C LYS A 74 -2.65 10.07 -9.29
N TYR A 75 -2.20 9.18 -8.42
CA TYR A 75 -2.69 9.00 -7.04
C TYR A 75 -1.61 9.40 -6.06
N LYS A 76 -2.01 9.92 -4.93
CA LYS A 76 -1.15 10.23 -3.80
C LYS A 76 -1.67 9.49 -2.57
N ILE A 77 -0.83 8.69 -1.96
CA ILE A 77 -1.08 8.13 -0.64
C ILE A 77 -0.41 9.05 0.36
N ASP A 78 -1.20 9.77 1.14
CA ASP A 78 -0.70 10.67 2.17
C ASP A 78 -0.27 9.90 3.41
N ARG A 79 -1.04 8.87 3.78
CA ARG A 79 -0.79 8.02 4.92
C ARG A 79 -1.02 6.55 4.55
N LEU A 80 -0.04 5.73 4.81
CA LEU A 80 -0.10 4.28 4.82
C LEU A 80 0.47 3.83 6.16
N GLN A 81 -0.34 3.18 6.96
CA GLN A 81 0.04 2.70 8.27
C GLN A 81 -0.59 1.34 8.52
N SER A 82 0.17 0.41 9.01
CA SER A 82 -0.32 -0.93 9.31
C SER A 82 0.39 -1.50 10.52
N ALA A 83 -0.32 -2.26 11.32
CA ALA A 83 0.26 -3.21 12.25
C ALA A 83 -0.22 -4.60 11.82
N TYR A 84 0.68 -5.55 11.73
CA TYR A 84 0.38 -6.94 11.42
C TYR A 84 1.41 -7.86 12.08
N ARG A 85 0.94 -8.76 12.95
CA ARG A 85 1.79 -9.76 13.65
C ARG A 85 3.06 -9.14 14.24
N ASP A 86 2.92 -8.14 15.08
CA ASP A 86 4.04 -7.41 15.74
C ASP A 86 4.89 -6.53 14.81
N ASN A 87 4.56 -6.45 13.52
CA ASN A 87 5.23 -5.53 12.61
C ASN A 87 4.41 -4.27 12.42
N TYR A 88 5.06 -3.14 12.56
CA TYR A 88 4.51 -1.82 12.34
C TYR A 88 5.11 -1.21 11.07
N LEU A 89 4.26 -0.81 10.15
CA LEU A 89 4.63 -0.19 8.88
C LEU A 89 4.07 1.22 8.79
N VAL A 90 4.88 2.16 8.32
CA VAL A 90 4.45 3.53 8.05
C VAL A 90 5.22 4.12 6.86
N ASN A 91 4.54 4.89 6.00
CA ASN A 91 5.25 5.69 5.00
C ASN A 91 5.83 6.95 5.65
N ALA A 92 7.12 7.22 5.41
CA ALA A 92 7.79 8.41 5.93
C ALA A 92 7.41 9.70 5.19
N LYS A 93 6.99 9.57 3.95
CA LYS A 93 6.54 10.66 3.07
C LYS A 93 5.42 10.17 2.16
N PRO A 94 4.63 11.08 1.54
CA PRO A 94 3.60 10.68 0.60
C PRO A 94 4.14 9.82 -0.54
N ILE A 95 3.39 8.76 -0.89
CA ILE A 95 3.72 7.86 -1.99
C ILE A 95 2.89 8.27 -3.20
N TYR A 96 3.52 8.41 -4.35
CA TYR A 96 2.84 8.73 -5.59
C TYR A 96 2.82 7.51 -6.52
N ILE A 97 1.64 7.20 -7.03
CA ILE A 97 1.40 6.12 -7.99
C ILE A 97 0.90 6.73 -9.28
N ILE A 98 1.56 6.40 -10.38
CA ILE A 98 1.24 6.91 -11.71
C ILE A 98 0.87 5.75 -12.62
N TYR A 99 -0.29 5.86 -13.24
CA TYR A 99 -0.75 4.93 -14.26
C TYR A 99 -0.48 5.52 -15.65
N ARG A 100 0.15 4.74 -16.51
CA ARG A 100 0.38 5.12 -17.93
C ARG A 100 0.12 3.90 -18.79
N ASP A 101 -1.01 3.93 -19.52
CA ASP A 101 -1.43 2.83 -20.40
C ASP A 101 -1.36 1.47 -19.71
N THR A 102 -0.30 0.71 -19.96
CA THR A 102 -0.07 -0.63 -19.44
C THR A 102 0.95 -0.66 -18.29
N THR A 103 1.37 0.49 -17.77
CA THR A 103 2.38 0.56 -16.72
C THR A 103 1.85 1.27 -15.46
N VAL A 104 2.31 0.80 -14.31
CA VAL A 104 2.13 1.42 -13.01
C VAL A 104 3.50 1.79 -12.47
N SER A 105 3.72 3.06 -12.19
CA SER A 105 4.97 3.53 -11.59
C SER A 105 4.69 4.05 -10.18
N ILE A 106 5.53 3.66 -9.23
CA ILE A 106 5.59 4.23 -7.89
C ILE A 106 6.80 5.15 -7.88
N GLU A 107 6.56 6.45 -7.68
CA GLU A 107 7.64 7.45 -7.52
C GLU A 107 8.49 7.11 -6.28
N PRO A 108 9.67 7.71 -6.12
CA PRO A 108 10.54 7.41 -4.98
C PRO A 108 9.77 7.45 -3.65
N PHE A 109 9.72 6.32 -2.98
CA PHE A 109 9.02 6.13 -1.72
C PHE A 109 9.99 5.77 -0.60
N GLU A 110 9.55 5.94 0.62
CA GLU A 110 10.24 5.50 1.83
C GLU A 110 9.21 4.97 2.82
N ILE A 111 9.42 3.74 3.25
CA ILE A 111 8.57 3.02 4.20
C ILE A 111 9.44 2.57 5.37
N HIS A 112 9.00 2.84 6.56
CA HIS A 112 9.59 2.31 7.78
C HIS A 112 8.81 1.06 8.21
N ILE A 113 9.51 0.01 8.54
CA ILE A 113 8.95 -1.24 9.08
C ILE A 113 9.72 -1.57 10.34
N ASN A 114 9.07 -1.41 11.49
CA ASN A 114 9.73 -1.43 12.79
C ASN A 114 10.92 -0.45 12.82
N ASP A 115 12.12 -0.93 13.09
CA ASP A 115 13.36 -0.15 13.08
C ASP A 115 14.05 -0.12 11.70
N GLY A 116 13.50 -0.83 10.72
CA GLY A 116 14.01 -0.92 9.36
C GLY A 116 13.46 0.14 8.43
N ILE A 117 14.24 0.48 7.43
CA ILE A 117 13.86 1.43 6.37
C ILE A 117 13.96 0.70 5.03
N MET A 118 12.92 0.84 4.23
CA MET A 118 12.90 0.44 2.82
C MET A 118 12.58 1.66 1.97
N ASP A 119 13.48 2.04 1.10
CA ASP A 119 13.26 3.09 0.11
C ASP A 119 13.42 2.54 -1.31
N GLY A 120 12.75 3.14 -2.28
CA GLY A 120 12.85 2.65 -3.64
C GLY A 120 12.02 3.41 -4.66
N ILE A 121 12.09 2.90 -5.87
CA ILE A 121 11.29 3.29 -7.03
C ILE A 121 10.90 2.02 -7.78
N LEU A 122 9.71 1.99 -8.35
CA LEU A 122 9.17 0.80 -8.99
C LEU A 122 8.32 1.16 -10.21
N THR A 123 8.52 0.46 -11.31
CA THR A 123 7.64 0.46 -12.46
C THR A 123 7.28 -0.97 -12.81
N ILE A 124 6.00 -1.26 -12.98
CA ILE A 124 5.45 -2.59 -13.31
C ILE A 124 4.52 -2.46 -14.52
N GLY A 125 4.64 -3.37 -15.48
CA GLY A 125 3.77 -3.39 -16.64
C GLY A 125 4.37 -4.11 -17.83
N SER A 126 4.25 -3.55 -19.02
CA SER A 126 4.83 -4.08 -20.26
C SER A 126 6.35 -4.22 -20.21
N PHE A 127 6.99 -3.40 -19.40
CA PHE A 127 8.32 -3.63 -18.84
C PHE A 127 8.24 -3.41 -17.33
N SER A 128 9.13 -4.03 -16.59
CA SER A 128 9.21 -3.85 -15.14
C SER A 128 10.64 -3.52 -14.76
N GLU A 129 10.80 -2.48 -13.99
CA GLU A 129 12.08 -2.07 -13.43
C GLU A 129 11.89 -1.55 -12.02
N GLY A 130 12.91 -1.70 -11.21
CA GLY A 130 12.84 -1.18 -9.86
C GLY A 130 14.18 -1.23 -9.17
N ARG A 131 14.27 -0.42 -8.12
CA ARG A 131 15.37 -0.40 -7.19
C ARG A 131 14.78 -0.27 -5.80
N LEU A 132 15.18 -1.17 -4.92
CA LEU A 132 14.81 -1.18 -3.51
C LEU A 132 16.09 -1.14 -2.69
N LYS A 133 16.17 -0.24 -1.74
CA LYS A 133 17.26 -0.19 -0.78
C LYS A 133 16.69 -0.49 0.61
N MET A 134 17.36 -1.36 1.33
CA MET A 134 16.99 -1.79 2.68
C MET A 134 18.10 -1.41 3.66
N SER A 135 17.72 -0.88 4.79
CA SER A 135 18.62 -0.51 5.87
C SER A 135 18.02 -0.94 7.19
N ASN A 136 18.79 -1.68 7.99
CA ASN A 136 18.33 -2.23 9.28
C ASN A 136 17.02 -3.01 9.21
N PHE A 137 16.80 -3.71 8.10
CA PHE A 137 15.54 -4.38 7.80
C PHE A 137 15.54 -5.81 8.36
N ASP A 138 14.59 -6.15 9.23
CA ASP A 138 14.46 -7.50 9.77
C ASP A 138 13.97 -8.47 8.69
N ALA A 139 14.78 -9.49 8.39
CA ALA A 139 14.46 -10.51 7.39
C ALA A 139 13.20 -11.31 7.75
N ASN A 140 12.87 -11.46 9.03
CA ASN A 140 11.65 -12.14 9.47
C ASN A 140 10.38 -11.47 8.93
N VAL A 141 10.41 -10.16 8.69
CA VAL A 141 9.28 -9.46 8.09
C VAL A 141 8.92 -10.06 6.72
N ILE A 142 9.94 -10.38 5.91
CA ILE A 142 9.71 -10.99 4.60
C ILE A 142 9.03 -12.34 4.73
N THR A 143 9.48 -13.18 5.66
CA THR A 143 8.92 -14.53 5.86
C THR A 143 7.47 -14.49 6.33
N GLN A 144 7.09 -13.48 7.09
CA GLN A 144 5.71 -13.34 7.59
C GLN A 144 4.72 -12.91 6.49
N PHE A 145 5.19 -12.19 5.46
CA PHE A 145 4.34 -11.77 4.33
C PHE A 145 4.35 -12.77 3.18
N ILE A 146 5.39 -13.59 3.07
CA ILE A 146 5.48 -14.65 2.06
C ILE A 146 5.10 -15.96 2.73
N ASP A 147 3.87 -16.43 2.49
CA ASP A 147 3.41 -17.75 2.97
C ASP A 147 4.13 -18.88 2.22
N ASN A 148 5.43 -19.00 2.48
CA ASN A 148 6.30 -20.01 1.88
C ASN A 148 6.97 -20.82 2.97
N LYS A 149 6.53 -22.06 3.13
CA LYS A 149 7.05 -23.03 4.12
C LYS A 149 8.56 -23.34 3.99
N TYR A 150 9.17 -22.95 2.89
CA TYR A 150 10.59 -23.22 2.60
C TYR A 150 11.48 -21.99 2.78
N LEU A 151 10.90 -20.83 3.10
CA LEU A 151 11.65 -19.60 3.29
C LEU A 151 11.60 -19.23 4.77
N ASP A 152 12.69 -19.50 5.47
CA ASP A 152 12.91 -19.06 6.85
C ASP A 152 14.14 -18.14 6.84
N LEU A 153 13.89 -16.84 6.87
CA LEU A 153 14.93 -15.81 6.89
C LEU A 153 14.99 -15.18 8.26
N SER A 154 16.19 -15.09 8.80
CA SER A 154 16.44 -14.39 10.07
C SER A 154 17.69 -13.51 9.97
N GLY A 155 17.71 -12.42 10.71
CA GLY A 155 18.81 -11.46 10.72
C GLY A 155 18.41 -10.10 10.16
N ILE A 156 19.40 -9.21 10.07
CA ILE A 156 19.20 -7.84 9.59
C ILE A 156 19.76 -7.70 8.19
N ILE A 157 18.90 -7.22 7.28
CA ILE A 157 19.25 -6.98 5.88
C ILE A 157 19.72 -5.54 5.72
N PHE A 158 20.86 -5.41 5.03
CA PHE A 158 21.36 -4.17 4.46
C PHE A 158 21.67 -4.41 3.00
N GLY A 159 21.27 -3.53 2.11
CA GLY A 159 21.64 -3.67 0.72
C GLY A 159 20.68 -3.05 -0.26
N GLU A 160 20.92 -3.36 -1.51
CA GLU A 160 20.14 -2.86 -2.64
C GLU A 160 19.78 -4.01 -3.58
N LEU A 161 18.53 -4.01 -4.01
CA LEU A 161 18.00 -4.91 -5.02
C LEU A 161 17.58 -4.09 -6.23
N GLY A 162 18.24 -4.27 -7.35
CA GLY A 162 17.83 -3.78 -8.65
C GLY A 162 17.24 -4.90 -9.49
N PHE A 163 16.22 -4.61 -10.27
CA PHE A 163 15.73 -5.51 -11.30
C PHE A 163 15.27 -4.75 -12.53
N ASN A 164 15.44 -5.39 -13.67
CA ASN A 164 14.92 -4.95 -14.94
C ASN A 164 14.39 -6.16 -15.71
N ALA A 165 13.14 -6.11 -16.11
CA ALA A 165 12.51 -7.20 -16.87
C ALA A 165 11.83 -6.61 -18.09
N SER A 166 12.42 -6.80 -19.26
CA SER A 166 11.84 -6.49 -20.56
C SER A 166 11.57 -7.78 -21.33
N ASN A 167 10.31 -8.00 -21.72
CA ASN A 167 9.89 -9.02 -22.69
C ASN A 167 10.65 -10.37 -22.64
N ASN A 168 10.65 -11.07 -21.49
CA ASN A 168 11.17 -12.43 -21.27
C ASN A 168 12.62 -12.58 -20.79
N SER A 169 13.33 -11.53 -20.46
CA SER A 169 14.69 -11.65 -19.93
C SER A 169 14.88 -10.79 -18.69
N PRO A 170 14.51 -11.28 -17.49
CA PRO A 170 14.75 -10.54 -16.26
C PRO A 170 16.25 -10.47 -15.96
N ILE A 171 16.73 -9.27 -15.69
CA ILE A 171 18.08 -9.02 -15.17
C ILE A 171 17.91 -8.56 -13.73
N TYR A 172 18.60 -9.23 -12.82
CA TYR A 172 18.61 -8.88 -11.39
C TYR A 172 20.01 -8.40 -11.03
N ASP A 173 20.07 -7.31 -10.31
CA ASP A 173 21.26 -6.79 -9.65
C ASP A 173 20.99 -6.84 -8.15
N ILE A 174 21.74 -7.67 -7.43
CA ILE A 174 21.48 -7.94 -6.01
C ILE A 174 22.77 -7.68 -5.24
N ASP A 175 22.75 -6.67 -4.40
CA ASP A 175 23.79 -6.37 -3.43
C ASP A 175 23.18 -6.34 -2.03
N ILE A 176 23.15 -7.50 -1.38
CA ILE A 176 22.53 -7.69 -0.08
C ILE A 176 23.55 -8.28 0.89
N ALA A 177 23.71 -7.63 2.04
CA ALA A 177 24.45 -8.15 3.18
C ALA A 177 23.45 -8.54 4.31
N LEU A 178 23.62 -9.73 4.85
CA LEU A 178 22.98 -10.20 6.08
C LEU A 178 23.95 -10.06 7.25
N LYS A 179 23.49 -9.53 8.38
CA LYS A 179 24.23 -9.48 9.63
C LYS A 179 23.47 -10.20 10.74
#